data_7b1b19233b2fdc56596899036fa0ccff
#
_entry.id   7b1b19233b2fdc56596899036fa0ccff
#
_cell.length_a   1.000
_cell.length_b   1.000
_cell.length_c   1.000
_cell.angle_alpha   90.00
_cell.angle_beta   90.00
_cell.angle_gamma   90.00
#
_symmetry.space_group_name_H-M   'P 1'
#
loop_
_entity.id
_entity.type
_entity.pdbx_description
1 polymer ?
#
loop_
_entity_poly.entity_id
_entity_poly.type
_entity_poly.pdbx_seq_one_letter_code
_entity_poly.pdbx_strand_id
1 'polypeptide(L)'
;MSRNRQRRRSNSPQNHAPQQAPKPRFTHKISDHFSKKDFTFTTEEGDHKLKISMGLVGGLELLRSLAKKRIVIIKGYITPEAAEKEGNWKRNYHPLGLAADIKIDGMSNEELFLLAESVPEFKGIGLSIDGNHVHVDTRKTPERSLWVETGGQIIDLTTSSQREKYNIVPVSES
;
A
#
# COMPACT_ATOMS: atom_id res chain seq x y z
N MET A 1 57.47 -6.21 66.39
CA MET A 1 57.84 -5.73 65.00
C MET A 1 56.78 -6.22 64.02
N SER A 2 55.79 -5.37 63.71
CA SER A 2 54.75 -5.69 62.77
C SER A 2 54.90 -4.82 61.54
N ARG A 3 55.10 -5.42 60.34
CA ARG A 3 55.23 -4.72 59.09
C ARG A 3 53.85 -4.63 58.41
N ASN A 4 53.34 -3.41 58.38
CA ASN A 4 52.06 -3.04 57.68
C ASN A 4 52.35 -2.96 56.16
N ARG A 5 51.79 -3.90 55.38
CA ARG A 5 51.81 -3.87 53.90
C ARG A 5 50.58 -3.15 53.38
N GLN A 6 50.72 -1.88 53.02
CA GLN A 6 49.74 -1.15 52.26
C GLN A 6 49.63 -1.71 50.83
N ARG A 7 48.46 -2.26 50.48
CA ARG A 7 48.12 -2.62 49.09
C ARG A 7 47.74 -1.36 48.34
N ARG A 8 48.59 -0.97 47.40
CA ARG A 8 48.28 0.05 46.39
C ARG A 8 47.22 -0.53 45.46
N ARG A 9 46.02 0.07 45.43
CA ARG A 9 44.99 -0.18 44.40
C ARG A 9 45.42 0.57 43.13
N SER A 10 45.73 -0.15 42.07
CA SER A 10 45.96 0.41 40.73
C SER A 10 44.63 0.80 40.13
N ASN A 11 44.35 2.09 40.02
CA ASN A 11 43.26 2.64 39.19
C ASN A 11 43.71 2.56 37.73
N SER A 12 43.21 1.57 37.00
CA SER A 12 43.29 1.56 35.52
C SER A 12 42.25 2.52 34.96
N PRO A 13 42.60 3.41 34.03
CA PRO A 13 41.63 4.26 33.37
C PRO A 13 40.75 3.41 32.46
N GLN A 14 39.45 3.38 32.75
CA GLN A 14 38.50 2.79 31.84
C GLN A 14 38.40 3.67 30.59
N ASN A 15 38.91 3.13 29.47
CA ASN A 15 38.77 3.72 28.15
C ASN A 15 37.30 3.61 27.74
N HIS A 16 36.52 4.67 27.96
CA HIS A 16 35.22 4.81 27.40
C HIS A 16 35.37 5.18 25.92
N ALA A 17 35.27 4.17 25.04
CA ALA A 17 35.16 4.44 23.62
C ALA A 17 33.93 5.35 23.39
N PRO A 18 34.03 6.39 22.56
CA PRO A 18 32.90 7.25 22.28
C PRO A 18 31.75 6.43 21.69
N GLN A 19 30.61 6.40 22.38
CA GLN A 19 29.40 5.80 21.87
C GLN A 19 29.02 6.54 20.58
N GLN A 20 29.10 5.86 19.46
CA GLN A 20 28.64 6.39 18.18
C GLN A 20 27.19 6.78 18.31
N ALA A 21 26.88 8.04 18.01
CA ALA A 21 25.49 8.52 17.92
C ALA A 21 24.68 7.56 17.02
N PRO A 22 23.44 7.21 17.38
CA PRO A 22 22.62 6.31 16.58
C PRO A 22 22.51 6.88 15.16
N LYS A 23 22.91 6.10 14.16
CA LYS A 23 22.77 6.47 12.75
C LYS A 23 21.31 6.83 12.51
N PRO A 24 21.00 7.95 11.82
CA PRO A 24 19.64 8.34 11.52
C PRO A 24 18.96 7.15 10.84
N ARG A 25 17.89 6.62 11.45
CA ARG A 25 17.04 5.62 10.82
C ARG A 25 16.37 6.34 9.67
N PHE A 26 16.80 6.10 8.44
CA PHE A 26 16.06 6.50 7.27
C PHE A 26 14.67 5.89 7.40
N THR A 27 13.70 6.74 7.71
CA THR A 27 12.32 6.30 7.76
C THR A 27 11.92 6.01 6.33
N HIS A 28 11.78 4.74 5.97
CA HIS A 28 11.20 4.30 4.69
C HIS A 28 9.70 4.63 4.60
N LYS A 29 9.19 5.40 5.56
CA LYS A 29 7.80 5.87 5.62
C LYS A 29 7.51 6.85 4.47
N ILE A 30 6.35 6.67 3.85
CA ILE A 30 5.74 7.63 2.91
C ILE A 30 4.67 8.45 3.64
N SER A 31 3.94 7.80 4.54
CA SER A 31 2.89 8.39 5.37
C SER A 31 2.86 7.71 6.75
N ASP A 32 1.83 7.97 7.56
CA ASP A 32 1.73 7.39 8.90
C ASP A 32 1.65 5.86 8.90
N HIS A 33 1.00 5.28 7.88
CA HIS A 33 0.72 3.85 7.83
C HIS A 33 1.34 3.13 6.64
N PHE A 34 1.89 3.86 5.67
CA PHE A 34 2.48 3.27 4.47
C PHE A 34 3.96 3.58 4.36
N SER A 35 4.71 2.61 3.82
CA SER A 35 6.15 2.69 3.58
C SER A 35 6.48 2.50 2.11
N LYS A 36 7.69 2.88 1.69
CA LYS A 36 8.17 2.65 0.32
C LYS A 36 8.09 1.17 -0.07
N LYS A 37 8.37 0.27 0.88
CA LYS A 37 8.35 -1.18 0.66
C LYS A 37 6.97 -1.68 0.18
N ASP A 38 5.88 -1.06 0.65
CA ASP A 38 4.53 -1.48 0.31
C ASP A 38 4.21 -1.28 -1.19
N PHE A 39 4.91 -0.35 -1.86
CA PHE A 39 4.68 0.00 -3.27
C PHE A 39 5.85 -0.34 -4.19
N THR A 40 6.95 -0.87 -3.66
CA THR A 40 8.15 -1.14 -4.44
C THR A 40 7.99 -2.38 -5.30
N PHE A 41 8.31 -2.26 -6.58
CA PHE A 41 8.48 -3.36 -7.51
C PHE A 41 9.94 -3.83 -7.51
N THR A 42 10.15 -5.15 -7.47
CA THR A 42 11.48 -5.74 -7.62
C THR A 42 11.55 -6.40 -8.98
N THR A 43 12.52 -5.99 -9.80
CA THR A 43 12.74 -6.57 -11.14
C THR A 43 13.35 -7.97 -11.02
N GLU A 44 13.38 -8.70 -12.14
CA GLU A 44 14.02 -10.04 -12.21
C GLU A 44 15.52 -9.98 -11.87
N GLU A 45 16.18 -8.85 -12.16
CA GLU A 45 17.59 -8.58 -11.81
C GLU A 45 17.80 -8.17 -10.36
N GLY A 46 16.72 -8.03 -9.58
CA GLY A 46 16.75 -7.65 -8.17
C GLY A 46 16.75 -6.14 -7.90
N ASP A 47 16.60 -5.32 -8.93
CA ASP A 47 16.49 -3.87 -8.79
C ASP A 47 15.16 -3.47 -8.13
N HIS A 48 15.22 -2.52 -7.22
CA HIS A 48 14.03 -1.94 -6.58
C HIS A 48 13.60 -0.66 -7.28
N LYS A 49 12.40 -0.68 -7.87
CA LYS A 49 11.80 0.45 -8.59
C LYS A 49 10.57 0.95 -7.85
N LEU A 50 10.39 2.26 -7.78
CA LEU A 50 9.26 2.90 -7.11
C LEU A 50 8.85 4.17 -7.83
N LYS A 51 7.57 4.31 -8.06
CA LYS A 51 6.90 5.55 -8.41
C LYS A 51 5.57 5.58 -7.69
N ILE A 52 5.24 6.68 -7.02
CA ILE A 52 3.99 6.80 -6.26
C ILE A 52 3.49 8.22 -6.25
N SER A 53 2.19 8.39 -6.43
CA SER A 53 1.48 9.66 -6.28
C SER A 53 1.08 9.88 -4.82
N MET A 54 1.32 11.08 -4.31
CA MET A 54 0.85 11.44 -2.96
C MET A 54 -0.69 11.52 -2.88
N GLY A 55 -1.38 11.73 -4.00
CA GLY A 55 -2.85 11.62 -4.06
C GLY A 55 -3.32 10.19 -3.78
N LEU A 56 -2.63 9.18 -4.34
CA LEU A 56 -2.94 7.77 -4.03
C LEU A 56 -2.70 7.47 -2.55
N VAL A 57 -1.56 7.92 -2.00
CA VAL A 57 -1.25 7.72 -0.58
C VAL A 57 -2.29 8.38 0.32
N GLY A 58 -2.70 9.61 0.02
CA GLY A 58 -3.75 10.33 0.75
C GLY A 58 -5.09 9.60 0.73
N GLY A 59 -5.51 9.12 -0.44
CA GLY A 59 -6.73 8.30 -0.59
C GLY A 59 -6.67 7.00 0.21
N LEU A 60 -5.53 6.32 0.21
CA LEU A 60 -5.33 5.10 1.00
C LEU A 60 -5.33 5.36 2.52
N GLU A 61 -4.76 6.48 2.98
CA GLU A 61 -4.83 6.88 4.40
C GLU A 61 -6.28 7.20 4.83
N LEU A 62 -7.05 7.90 3.97
CA LEU A 62 -8.46 8.14 4.22
C LEU A 62 -9.25 6.83 4.26
N LEU A 63 -9.07 5.95 3.28
CA LEU A 63 -9.72 4.63 3.26
C LEU A 63 -9.41 3.83 4.52
N ARG A 64 -8.14 3.83 4.95
CA ARG A 64 -7.72 3.16 6.19
C ARG A 64 -8.39 3.73 7.43
N SER A 65 -8.55 5.06 7.48
CA SER A 65 -9.25 5.75 8.57
C SER A 65 -10.73 5.37 8.62
N LEU A 66 -11.39 5.27 7.46
CA LEU A 66 -12.79 4.83 7.35
C LEU A 66 -12.95 3.35 7.74
N ALA A 67 -12.08 2.48 7.24
CA ALA A 67 -12.11 1.06 7.53
C ALA A 67 -11.76 0.73 8.99
N LYS A 68 -11.00 1.59 9.66
CA LYS A 68 -10.39 1.36 11.00
C LYS A 68 -9.59 0.05 11.06
N LYS A 69 -9.08 -0.39 9.93
CA LYS A 69 -8.32 -1.64 9.75
C LYS A 69 -7.09 -1.39 8.89
N ARG A 70 -6.12 -2.31 8.98
CA ARG A 70 -4.91 -2.25 8.14
C ARG A 70 -5.26 -2.59 6.69
N ILE A 71 -4.78 -1.75 5.76
CA ILE A 71 -4.80 -2.06 4.34
C ILE A 71 -3.50 -2.82 3.99
N VAL A 72 -3.65 -3.90 3.25
CA VAL A 72 -2.53 -4.66 2.66
C VAL A 72 -2.43 -4.26 1.19
N ILE A 73 -1.28 -3.77 0.77
CA ILE A 73 -1.00 -3.49 -0.64
C ILE A 73 -0.55 -4.81 -1.29
N ILE A 74 -1.33 -5.31 -2.23
CA ILE A 74 -1.05 -6.53 -2.99
C ILE A 74 -0.12 -6.20 -4.16
N LYS A 75 -0.40 -5.09 -4.86
CA LYS A 75 0.40 -4.58 -5.96
C LYS A 75 0.43 -3.05 -5.88
N GLY A 76 1.60 -2.46 -5.86
CA GLY A 76 1.82 -1.02 -5.97
C GLY A 76 2.32 -0.64 -7.36
N TYR A 77 3.50 -0.04 -7.42
CA TYR A 77 4.15 0.28 -8.69
C TYR A 77 4.61 -1.01 -9.41
N ILE A 78 4.50 -1.02 -10.73
CA ILE A 78 5.18 -1.96 -11.62
C ILE A 78 5.87 -1.16 -12.74
N THR A 79 6.89 -1.74 -13.38
CA THR A 79 7.52 -1.07 -14.51
C THR A 79 6.62 -1.12 -15.76
N PRO A 80 6.80 -0.19 -16.73
CA PRO A 80 6.07 -0.24 -17.99
C PRO A 80 6.24 -1.58 -18.72
N GLU A 81 7.45 -2.15 -18.69
CA GLU A 81 7.77 -3.43 -19.31
C GLU A 81 7.01 -4.59 -18.65
N ALA A 82 6.87 -4.57 -17.31
CA ALA A 82 6.07 -5.56 -16.58
C ALA A 82 4.58 -5.42 -16.91
N ALA A 83 4.07 -4.20 -17.01
CA ALA A 83 2.69 -3.94 -17.41
C ALA A 83 2.39 -4.39 -18.83
N GLU A 84 3.35 -4.25 -19.74
CA GLU A 84 3.22 -4.73 -21.13
C GLU A 84 3.14 -6.26 -21.19
N LYS A 85 3.95 -6.96 -20.41
CA LYS A 85 3.89 -8.42 -20.26
C LYS A 85 2.53 -8.90 -19.71
N GLU A 86 1.89 -8.13 -18.81
CA GLU A 86 0.54 -8.40 -18.31
C GLU A 86 -0.57 -8.15 -19.36
N GLY A 87 -0.25 -7.54 -20.51
CA GLY A 87 -1.19 -7.31 -21.62
C GLY A 87 -2.15 -6.13 -21.45
N ASN A 88 -2.13 -5.44 -20.33
CA ASN A 88 -3.08 -4.37 -19.97
C ASN A 88 -2.45 -2.96 -19.85
N TRP A 89 -1.29 -2.76 -20.39
CA TRP A 89 -0.49 -1.57 -20.13
C TRP A 89 -1.16 -0.22 -20.47
N LYS A 90 -2.03 -0.17 -21.50
CA LYS A 90 -2.71 1.07 -21.92
C LYS A 90 -3.73 1.61 -20.92
N ARG A 91 -4.30 0.75 -20.06
CA ARG A 91 -5.27 1.10 -19.02
C ARG A 91 -4.73 0.82 -17.62
N ASN A 92 -3.44 0.51 -17.53
CA ASN A 92 -2.80 0.17 -16.28
C ASN A 92 -2.18 1.42 -15.65
N TYR A 93 -2.69 1.84 -14.50
CA TYR A 93 -2.22 3.04 -13.79
C TYR A 93 -1.09 2.74 -12.78
N HIS A 94 -0.75 1.47 -12.56
CA HIS A 94 0.39 1.07 -11.72
C HIS A 94 1.74 1.62 -12.22
N PRO A 95 2.09 1.59 -13.54
CA PRO A 95 3.34 2.16 -14.04
C PRO A 95 3.43 3.68 -13.90
N LEU A 96 2.30 4.32 -13.69
CA LEU A 96 2.25 5.77 -13.43
C LEU A 96 2.40 6.11 -11.94
N GLY A 97 2.37 5.09 -11.06
CA GLY A 97 2.35 5.27 -9.61
C GLY A 97 1.03 5.85 -9.11
N LEU A 98 -0.04 5.65 -9.85
CA LEU A 98 -1.38 6.17 -9.56
C LEU A 98 -2.34 5.12 -9.03
N ALA A 99 -1.95 3.83 -8.98
CA ALA A 99 -2.81 2.72 -8.63
C ALA A 99 -2.22 1.80 -7.57
N ALA A 100 -3.11 1.14 -6.85
CA ALA A 100 -2.78 0.04 -5.93
C ALA A 100 -3.89 -1.02 -5.97
N ASP A 101 -3.48 -2.29 -5.90
CA ASP A 101 -4.36 -3.42 -5.60
C ASP A 101 -4.30 -3.69 -4.11
N ILE A 102 -5.43 -3.75 -3.45
CA ILE A 102 -5.53 -3.72 -1.99
C ILE A 102 -6.46 -4.80 -1.44
N LYS A 103 -6.19 -5.17 -0.19
CA LYS A 103 -7.05 -6.02 0.66
C LYS A 103 -7.13 -5.49 2.07
N ILE A 104 -8.17 -5.88 2.78
CA ILE A 104 -8.31 -5.70 4.23
C ILE A 104 -8.69 -7.03 4.85
N ASP A 105 -7.91 -7.52 5.81
CA ASP A 105 -8.20 -8.76 6.51
C ASP A 105 -9.50 -8.64 7.30
N GLY A 106 -10.39 -9.65 7.14
CA GLY A 106 -11.69 -9.67 7.80
C GLY A 106 -12.67 -8.62 7.27
N MET A 107 -12.53 -8.23 6.00
CA MET A 107 -13.49 -7.44 5.21
C MET A 107 -13.62 -8.12 3.84
N SER A 108 -14.83 -8.26 3.31
CA SER A 108 -15.01 -8.76 1.96
C SER A 108 -14.52 -7.74 0.93
N ASN A 109 -14.20 -8.19 -0.29
CA ASN A 109 -13.77 -7.26 -1.33
C ASN A 109 -14.93 -6.37 -1.82
N GLU A 110 -16.17 -6.85 -1.72
CA GLU A 110 -17.38 -6.08 -2.02
C GLU A 110 -17.56 -4.94 -0.99
N GLU A 111 -17.41 -5.22 0.29
CA GLU A 111 -17.43 -4.20 1.35
C GLU A 111 -16.29 -3.19 1.16
N LEU A 112 -15.10 -3.67 0.83
CA LEU A 112 -13.94 -2.82 0.56
C LEU A 112 -14.16 -1.94 -0.68
N PHE A 113 -14.77 -2.48 -1.73
CA PHE A 113 -15.13 -1.74 -2.93
C PHE A 113 -16.09 -0.60 -2.60
N LEU A 114 -17.19 -0.90 -1.88
CA LEU A 114 -18.17 0.10 -1.43
C LEU A 114 -17.52 1.18 -0.55
N LEU A 115 -16.64 0.78 0.35
CA LEU A 115 -15.92 1.73 1.20
C LEU A 115 -14.97 2.61 0.38
N ALA A 116 -14.30 2.06 -0.64
CA ALA A 116 -13.44 2.81 -1.55
C ALA A 116 -14.21 3.85 -2.35
N GLU A 117 -15.48 3.62 -2.67
CA GLU A 117 -16.35 4.62 -3.31
C GLU A 117 -16.56 5.87 -2.44
N SER A 118 -16.42 5.77 -1.12
CA SER A 118 -16.52 6.91 -0.21
C SER A 118 -15.28 7.82 -0.23
N VAL A 119 -14.21 7.40 -0.91
CA VAL A 119 -12.95 8.16 -1.03
C VAL A 119 -12.96 8.98 -2.32
N PRO A 120 -13.01 10.32 -2.24
CA PRO A 120 -13.16 11.18 -3.44
C PRO A 120 -11.98 11.13 -4.41
N GLU A 121 -10.77 10.82 -3.88
CA GLU A 121 -9.54 10.74 -4.64
C GLU A 121 -9.53 9.55 -5.61
N PHE A 122 -10.26 8.48 -5.30
CA PHE A 122 -10.32 7.30 -6.15
C PHE A 122 -11.26 7.54 -7.33
N LYS A 123 -10.69 7.58 -8.52
CA LYS A 123 -11.38 7.76 -9.80
C LYS A 123 -11.55 6.46 -10.58
N GLY A 124 -10.73 5.47 -10.30
CA GLY A 124 -10.90 4.10 -10.76
C GLY A 124 -11.03 3.16 -9.58
N ILE A 125 -12.09 2.33 -9.57
CA ILE A 125 -12.30 1.29 -8.55
C ILE A 125 -12.75 0.01 -9.27
N GLY A 126 -11.97 -1.06 -9.08
CA GLY A 126 -12.22 -2.37 -9.70
C GLY A 126 -12.29 -3.49 -8.67
N LEU A 127 -13.29 -4.35 -8.77
CA LEU A 127 -13.36 -5.60 -8.02
C LEU A 127 -12.76 -6.72 -8.86
N SER A 128 -11.58 -7.21 -8.50
CA SER A 128 -10.99 -8.39 -9.14
C SER A 128 -11.43 -9.64 -8.39
N ILE A 129 -12.36 -10.40 -8.98
CA ILE A 129 -12.89 -11.64 -8.39
C ILE A 129 -11.79 -12.71 -8.41
N ASP A 130 -11.20 -12.95 -9.58
CA ASP A 130 -10.18 -13.99 -9.76
C ASP A 130 -8.87 -13.65 -9.00
N GLY A 131 -8.49 -12.37 -8.99
CA GLY A 131 -7.33 -11.88 -8.24
C GLY A 131 -7.61 -11.71 -6.74
N ASN A 132 -8.88 -11.78 -6.33
CA ASN A 132 -9.31 -11.65 -4.95
C ASN A 132 -8.77 -10.39 -4.27
N HIS A 133 -8.93 -9.21 -4.91
CA HIS A 133 -8.52 -7.90 -4.40
C HIS A 133 -9.41 -6.78 -4.96
N VAL A 134 -9.25 -5.58 -4.41
CA VAL A 134 -9.84 -4.36 -4.97
C VAL A 134 -8.74 -3.49 -5.56
N HIS A 135 -8.89 -3.09 -6.81
CA HIS A 135 -8.07 -2.09 -7.47
C HIS A 135 -8.58 -0.70 -7.13
N VAL A 136 -7.68 0.23 -6.81
CA VAL A 136 -8.00 1.65 -6.67
C VAL A 136 -6.98 2.50 -7.43
N ASP A 137 -7.43 3.57 -8.09
CA ASP A 137 -6.52 4.50 -8.74
C ASP A 137 -7.01 5.95 -8.69
N THR A 138 -6.05 6.85 -8.85
CA THR A 138 -6.24 8.31 -8.85
C THR A 138 -6.04 8.91 -10.24
N ARG A 139 -6.60 8.24 -11.27
CA ARG A 139 -6.58 8.74 -12.66
C ARG A 139 -7.16 10.14 -12.75
N LYS A 140 -6.65 10.92 -13.69
CA LYS A 140 -7.12 12.30 -13.92
C LYS A 140 -8.29 12.33 -14.92
N THR A 141 -9.43 11.78 -14.51
CA THR A 141 -10.67 11.82 -15.30
C THR A 141 -11.76 12.55 -14.53
N PRO A 142 -12.67 13.29 -15.21
CA PRO A 142 -13.79 13.95 -14.53
C PRO A 142 -14.69 12.95 -13.81
N GLU A 143 -14.97 11.85 -14.47
CA GLU A 143 -15.88 10.82 -13.99
C GLU A 143 -15.15 9.63 -13.39
N ARG A 144 -15.82 8.98 -12.46
CA ARG A 144 -15.33 7.75 -11.83
C ARG A 144 -15.64 6.56 -12.74
N SER A 145 -14.66 5.65 -12.86
CA SER A 145 -14.83 4.36 -13.54
C SER A 145 -14.96 3.26 -12.48
N LEU A 146 -16.01 2.47 -12.57
CA LEU A 146 -16.29 1.33 -11.68
C LEU A 146 -16.41 0.07 -12.53
N TRP A 147 -15.74 -1.02 -12.14
CA TRP A 147 -15.80 -2.27 -12.90
C TRP A 147 -15.59 -3.50 -12.03
N VAL A 148 -15.94 -4.64 -12.58
CA VAL A 148 -15.59 -5.97 -12.09
C VAL A 148 -14.68 -6.66 -13.10
N GLU A 149 -13.66 -7.33 -12.62
CA GLU A 149 -12.80 -8.21 -13.41
C GLU A 149 -13.03 -9.66 -13.00
N THR A 150 -13.42 -10.49 -13.94
CA THR A 150 -13.70 -11.91 -13.75
C THR A 150 -13.59 -12.69 -15.07
N GLY A 151 -13.03 -13.89 -15.03
CA GLY A 151 -12.84 -14.73 -16.23
C GLY A 151 -12.00 -14.05 -17.32
N GLY A 152 -11.06 -13.18 -16.95
CA GLY A 152 -10.25 -12.40 -17.89
C GLY A 152 -11.01 -11.29 -18.60
N GLN A 153 -12.22 -10.96 -18.17
CA GLN A 153 -13.05 -9.90 -18.73
C GLN A 153 -13.22 -8.74 -17.75
N ILE A 154 -13.30 -7.52 -18.28
CA ILE A 154 -13.64 -6.31 -17.55
C ILE A 154 -15.08 -5.95 -17.89
N ILE A 155 -15.91 -5.82 -16.86
CA ILE A 155 -17.33 -5.49 -16.94
C ILE A 155 -17.57 -4.17 -16.23
N ASP A 156 -17.86 -3.12 -17.00
CA ASP A 156 -18.15 -1.80 -16.44
C ASP A 156 -19.47 -1.83 -15.65
N LEU A 157 -19.46 -1.26 -14.45
CA LEU A 157 -20.62 -1.17 -13.56
C LEU A 157 -21.39 0.13 -13.84
N THR A 158 -22.21 0.12 -14.88
CA THR A 158 -22.98 1.29 -15.32
C THR A 158 -24.44 1.26 -14.86
N THR A 159 -24.94 0.11 -14.39
CA THR A 159 -26.33 -0.09 -13.97
C THR A 159 -26.44 -0.71 -12.57
N SER A 160 -27.56 -0.46 -11.89
CA SER A 160 -27.85 -1.08 -10.58
C SER A 160 -27.89 -2.61 -10.67
N SER A 161 -28.45 -3.16 -11.74
CA SER A 161 -28.52 -4.61 -11.95
C SER A 161 -27.13 -5.27 -12.06
N GLN A 162 -26.16 -4.59 -12.68
CA GLN A 162 -24.77 -5.08 -12.71
C GLN A 162 -24.14 -5.07 -11.31
N ARG A 163 -24.42 -4.05 -10.52
CA ARG A 163 -23.94 -3.95 -9.14
C ARG A 163 -24.54 -5.04 -8.25
N GLU A 164 -25.84 -5.25 -8.34
CA GLU A 164 -26.57 -6.32 -7.62
C GLU A 164 -26.01 -7.71 -7.94
N LYS A 165 -25.72 -7.98 -9.21
CA LYS A 165 -25.13 -9.26 -9.67
C LYS A 165 -23.84 -9.61 -8.93
N TYR A 166 -23.06 -8.60 -8.54
CA TYR A 166 -21.76 -8.76 -7.87
C TYR A 166 -21.78 -8.36 -6.40
N ASN A 167 -22.99 -8.25 -5.80
CA ASN A 167 -23.17 -7.86 -4.40
C ASN A 167 -22.54 -6.50 -4.03
N ILE A 168 -22.41 -5.59 -5.00
CA ILE A 168 -21.91 -4.23 -4.82
C ILE A 168 -23.10 -3.27 -4.64
N VAL A 169 -23.92 -3.53 -3.66
CA VAL A 169 -25.08 -2.68 -3.33
C VAL A 169 -24.85 -2.08 -1.95
N PRO A 170 -24.95 -0.75 -1.78
CA PRO A 170 -24.92 -0.15 -0.46
C PRO A 170 -26.01 -0.78 0.41
N VAL A 171 -25.66 -1.16 1.64
CA VAL A 171 -26.65 -1.59 2.61
C VAL A 171 -27.59 -0.40 2.85
N SER A 172 -28.85 -0.54 2.50
CA SER A 172 -29.85 0.48 2.82
C SER A 172 -29.91 0.61 4.34
N GLU A 173 -29.61 1.79 4.87
CA GLU A 173 -29.84 2.08 6.27
C GLU A 173 -31.32 1.85 6.57
N SER A 174 -31.60 0.84 7.40
CA SER A 174 -32.94 0.49 7.89
C SER A 174 -33.28 1.36 9.08
#